data_ab2c7a29619654e66d0c6716844af81e
#
_entry.id   ab2c7a29619654e66d0c6716844af81e
#
_cell.length_a   1.000
_cell.length_b   1.000
_cell.length_c   1.000
_cell.angle_alpha   90.00
_cell.angle_beta   90.00
_cell.angle_gamma   90.00
#
_symmetry.space_group_name_H-M   'P 1'
#
loop_
_entity.id
_entity.type
_entity.pdbx_description
1 polymer ?
#
loop_
_entity_poly.entity_id
_entity_poly.type
_entity_poly.pdbx_seq_one_letter_code
_entity_poly.pdbx_strand_id
1 'polypeptide(L)'
;YYHKNILAFGELIHKIHPLAGQGFNMTIRDIKILLEIVQNKIDLGLPINSSVNEEFQKNTKHRNFIFSNGIDFIYEYFNYDGKIKNNFLVKSLKYLASKNSVNNILKKIADNGLNY
;
A
#
# COMPACT_ATOMS: atom_id res chain seq x y z
N TYR A 1 7.81 4.97 11.85
CA TYR A 1 7.20 6.03 11.07
C TYR A 1 7.39 7.41 11.69
N TYR A 2 7.57 7.52 13.01
CA TYR A 2 7.81 8.81 13.65
C TYR A 2 8.85 8.73 14.75
N HIS A 3 9.47 9.87 15.06
CA HIS A 3 10.37 10.06 16.19
C HIS A 3 10.08 11.42 16.82
N LYS A 4 9.68 11.44 18.09
CA LYS A 4 9.22 12.65 18.79
C LYS A 4 8.11 13.35 17.96
N ASN A 5 8.36 14.58 17.51
CA ASN A 5 7.42 15.38 16.72
C ASN A 5 7.68 15.33 15.21
N ILE A 6 8.58 14.45 14.75
CA ILE A 6 8.92 14.29 13.33
C ILE A 6 8.18 13.05 12.81
N LEU A 7 7.36 13.23 11.78
CA LEU A 7 6.70 12.16 11.05
C LEU A 7 7.45 11.91 9.73
N ALA A 8 7.87 10.68 9.50
CA ALA A 8 8.37 10.24 8.20
C ALA A 8 7.19 9.98 7.27
N PHE A 9 7.34 10.31 5.97
CA PHE A 9 6.26 10.27 5.03
C PHE A 9 6.72 9.86 3.62
N GLY A 10 5.81 9.30 2.81
CA GLY A 10 6.09 8.93 1.44
C GLY A 10 7.19 7.86 1.32
N GLU A 11 8.14 8.07 0.42
CA GLU A 11 9.22 7.11 0.15
C GLU A 11 10.17 6.86 1.34
N LEU A 12 10.09 7.68 2.38
CA LEU A 12 10.83 7.43 3.63
C LEU A 12 10.27 6.24 4.43
N ILE A 13 9.00 5.93 4.25
CA ILE A 13 8.33 4.86 5.01
C ILE A 13 7.94 3.66 4.15
N HIS A 14 7.87 3.82 2.84
CA HIS A 14 7.59 2.74 1.90
C HIS A 14 8.41 2.91 0.62
N LYS A 15 9.53 2.22 0.57
CA LYS A 15 10.33 2.11 -0.64
C LYS A 15 9.84 0.89 -1.41
N ILE A 16 9.19 1.12 -2.54
CA ILE A 16 8.68 0.05 -3.42
C ILE A 16 9.29 0.17 -4.81
N HIS A 17 9.26 -0.94 -5.53
CA HIS A 17 9.69 -0.93 -6.92
C HIS A 17 8.81 0.02 -7.75
N PRO A 18 9.35 0.81 -8.69
CA PRO A 18 8.61 1.81 -9.47
C PRO A 18 7.64 1.18 -10.49
N LEU A 19 6.80 0.25 -10.04
CA LEU A 19 5.72 -0.33 -10.84
C LEU A 19 4.54 0.64 -10.91
N ALA A 20 4.31 1.20 -12.10
CA ALA A 20 3.10 1.97 -12.43
C ALA A 20 2.75 3.11 -11.46
N GLY A 21 3.74 3.79 -10.86
CA GLY A 21 3.49 4.95 -10.00
C GLY A 21 2.83 4.63 -8.64
N GLN A 22 2.86 3.39 -8.20
CA GLN A 22 2.19 2.96 -6.97
C GLN A 22 2.72 3.64 -5.71
N GLY A 23 4.01 4.03 -5.67
CA GLY A 23 4.58 4.80 -4.57
C GLY A 23 3.87 6.14 -4.36
N PHE A 24 3.56 6.85 -5.45
CA PHE A 24 2.79 8.09 -5.41
C PHE A 24 1.38 7.85 -4.88
N ASN A 25 0.68 6.83 -5.37
CA ASN A 25 -0.67 6.49 -4.91
C ASN A 25 -0.71 6.13 -3.43
N MET A 26 0.30 5.42 -2.92
CA MET A 26 0.44 5.14 -1.49
C MET A 26 0.62 6.44 -0.69
N THR A 27 1.45 7.37 -1.18
CA THR A 27 1.67 8.65 -0.53
C THR A 27 0.39 9.48 -0.46
N ILE A 28 -0.39 9.56 -1.54
CA ILE A 28 -1.68 10.27 -1.56
C ILE A 28 -2.67 9.65 -0.56
N ARG A 29 -2.74 8.32 -0.49
CA ARG A 29 -3.57 7.63 0.50
C ARG A 29 -3.14 7.93 1.93
N ASP A 30 -1.83 7.93 2.20
CA ASP A 30 -1.30 8.24 3.53
C ASP A 30 -1.59 9.70 3.93
N ILE A 31 -1.53 10.66 2.97
CA ILE A 31 -1.95 12.05 3.19
C ILE A 31 -3.43 12.10 3.61
N LYS A 32 -4.29 11.38 2.91
CA LYS A 32 -5.72 11.34 3.21
C LYS A 32 -5.98 10.85 4.63
N ILE A 33 -5.33 9.75 5.03
CA ILE A 33 -5.44 9.20 6.39
C ILE A 33 -4.95 10.22 7.44
N LEU A 34 -3.83 10.88 7.18
CA LEU A 34 -3.31 11.90 8.10
C LEU A 34 -4.28 13.06 8.26
N LEU A 35 -4.86 13.56 7.17
CA LEU A 35 -5.85 14.63 7.19
C LEU A 35 -7.11 14.23 7.96
N GLU A 36 -7.60 13.00 7.78
CA GLU A 36 -8.74 12.46 8.52
C GLU A 36 -8.47 12.41 10.03
N ILE A 37 -7.26 11.96 10.44
CA ILE A 37 -6.85 11.94 11.84
C ILE A 37 -6.82 13.35 12.43
N VAL A 38 -6.21 14.31 11.71
CA VAL A 38 -6.10 15.70 12.16
C VAL A 38 -7.49 16.33 12.27
N GLN A 39 -8.34 16.15 11.25
CA GLN A 39 -9.70 16.68 11.24
C GLN A 39 -10.53 16.13 12.42
N ASN A 40 -10.49 14.81 12.64
CA ASN A 40 -11.19 14.20 13.78
C ASN A 40 -10.73 14.77 15.13
N LYS A 41 -9.44 15.04 15.30
CA LYS A 41 -8.95 15.66 16.53
C LYS A 41 -9.44 17.09 16.70
N ILE A 42 -9.48 17.87 15.62
CA ILE A 42 -10.02 19.23 15.62
C ILE A 42 -11.50 19.22 16.02
N ASP A 43 -12.28 18.36 15.37
CA ASP A 43 -13.73 18.26 15.59
C ASP A 43 -14.08 17.83 17.04
N LEU A 44 -13.20 17.03 17.65
CA LEU A 44 -13.34 16.59 19.05
C LEU A 44 -12.68 17.54 20.07
N GLY A 45 -12.07 18.65 19.65
CA GLY A 45 -11.34 19.56 20.52
C GLY A 45 -10.09 18.94 21.17
N LEU A 46 -9.52 17.91 20.57
CA LEU A 46 -8.34 17.20 21.08
C LEU A 46 -7.04 17.89 20.63
N PRO A 47 -5.96 17.80 21.41
CA PRO A 47 -4.69 18.43 21.05
C PRO A 47 -4.05 17.75 19.83
N ILE A 48 -3.52 18.56 18.92
CA ILE A 48 -2.69 18.11 17.80
C ILE A 48 -1.24 18.03 18.28
N ASN A 49 -0.84 16.85 18.74
CA ASN A 49 0.47 16.56 19.27
C ASN A 49 1.02 15.23 18.72
N SER A 50 2.01 14.63 19.36
CA SER A 50 2.62 13.34 18.96
C SER A 50 1.61 12.19 18.85
N SER A 51 0.42 12.31 19.46
CA SER A 51 -0.63 11.28 19.33
C SER A 51 -1.17 11.15 17.90
N VAL A 52 -1.08 12.21 17.09
CA VAL A 52 -1.40 12.15 15.65
C VAL A 52 -0.44 11.20 14.93
N ASN A 53 0.85 11.30 15.26
CA ASN A 53 1.89 10.47 14.64
C ASN A 53 1.72 8.99 15.01
N GLU A 54 1.38 8.72 16.27
CA GLU A 54 1.11 7.36 16.76
C GLU A 54 -0.10 6.74 16.06
N GLU A 55 -1.19 7.48 15.98
CA GLU A 55 -2.42 7.04 15.32
C GLU A 55 -2.21 6.83 13.81
N PHE A 56 -1.48 7.73 13.17
CA PHE A 56 -1.09 7.58 11.77
C PHE A 56 -0.26 6.30 11.55
N GLN A 57 0.76 6.06 12.37
CA GLN A 57 1.56 4.84 12.27
C GLN A 57 0.71 3.59 12.45
N LYS A 58 -0.18 3.57 13.44
CA LYS A 58 -1.08 2.44 13.71
C LYS A 58 -1.97 2.13 12.50
N ASN A 59 -2.51 3.15 11.87
CA ASN A 59 -3.45 2.99 10.75
C ASN A 59 -2.77 2.68 9.41
N THR A 60 -1.50 3.04 9.23
CA THR A 60 -0.82 2.93 7.93
C THR A 60 0.22 1.83 7.86
N LYS A 61 0.97 1.56 8.93
CA LYS A 61 2.16 0.69 8.91
C LYS A 61 1.87 -0.71 8.38
N HIS A 62 0.83 -1.37 8.87
CA HIS A 62 0.48 -2.72 8.47
C HIS A 62 0.01 -2.78 7.01
N ARG A 63 -0.82 -1.82 6.60
CA ARG A 63 -1.33 -1.71 5.23
C ARG A 63 -0.21 -1.46 4.23
N ASN A 64 0.68 -0.52 4.55
CA ASN A 64 1.83 -0.19 3.71
C ASN A 64 2.79 -1.38 3.60
N PHE A 65 3.01 -2.12 4.68
CA PHE A 65 3.82 -3.33 4.66
C PHE A 65 3.25 -4.41 3.72
N ILE A 66 1.96 -4.71 3.83
CA ILE A 66 1.30 -5.70 2.96
C ILE A 66 1.35 -5.26 1.50
N PHE A 67 1.06 -3.98 1.24
CA PHE A 67 1.00 -3.47 -0.12
C PHE A 67 2.39 -3.44 -0.78
N SER A 68 3.42 -2.99 -0.06
CA SER A 68 4.81 -2.95 -0.56
C SER A 68 5.31 -4.36 -0.89
N ASN A 69 5.15 -5.31 0.04
CA ASN A 69 5.57 -6.69 -0.23
C ASN A 69 4.77 -7.34 -1.36
N GLY A 70 3.48 -7.00 -1.51
CA GLY A 70 2.67 -7.48 -2.63
C GLY A 70 3.18 -6.98 -3.98
N ILE A 71 3.57 -5.70 -4.08
CA ILE A 71 4.15 -5.13 -5.29
C ILE A 71 5.51 -5.76 -5.60
N ASP A 72 6.38 -5.89 -4.60
CA ASP A 72 7.70 -6.49 -4.76
C ASP A 72 7.58 -7.95 -5.19
N PHE A 73 6.64 -8.71 -4.61
CA PHE A 73 6.34 -10.08 -5.02
C PHE A 73 5.89 -10.17 -6.48
N ILE A 74 5.00 -9.28 -6.92
CA ILE A 74 4.54 -9.22 -8.31
C ILE A 74 5.72 -8.92 -9.23
N TYR A 75 6.56 -7.95 -8.87
CA TYR A 75 7.73 -7.60 -9.65
C TYR A 75 8.72 -8.77 -9.79
N GLU A 76 9.07 -9.42 -8.69
CA GLU A 76 9.95 -10.57 -8.68
C GLU A 76 9.38 -11.73 -9.49
N TYR A 77 8.07 -11.97 -9.36
CA TYR A 77 7.36 -13.00 -10.11
C TYR A 77 7.49 -12.80 -11.62
N PHE A 78 7.25 -11.59 -12.12
CA PHE A 78 7.38 -11.29 -13.55
C PHE A 78 8.85 -11.29 -14.02
N ASN A 79 9.77 -10.86 -13.17
CA ASN A 79 11.20 -10.85 -13.48
C ASN A 79 11.78 -12.29 -13.57
N TYR A 80 11.23 -13.20 -12.77
CA TYR A 80 11.58 -14.61 -12.78
C TYR A 80 11.05 -15.33 -14.03
N ASP A 81 9.83 -15.00 -14.47
CA ASP A 81 9.22 -15.55 -15.68
C ASP A 81 10.02 -15.19 -16.95
N GLY A 82 10.60 -14.00 -17.01
CA GLY A 82 11.48 -13.58 -18.10
C GLY A 82 12.78 -14.39 -18.22
N LYS A 83 13.22 -15.05 -17.14
CA LYS A 83 14.43 -15.89 -17.10
C LYS A 83 14.16 -17.37 -17.39
N ILE A 84 12.96 -17.84 -17.17
CA ILE A 84 12.56 -19.24 -17.42
C ILE A 84 11.67 -19.27 -18.67
N LYS A 85 12.17 -19.78 -19.77
CA LYS A 85 11.43 -20.01 -21.03
C LYS A 85 10.24 -20.99 -20.90
N ASN A 86 9.65 -21.14 -19.75
CA ASN A 86 8.56 -22.06 -19.50
C ASN A 86 7.26 -21.29 -19.24
N ASN A 87 6.28 -21.48 -20.11
CA ASN A 87 4.91 -20.94 -20.00
C ASN A 87 4.12 -21.37 -18.75
N PHE A 88 4.78 -21.95 -17.74
CA PHE A 88 4.12 -22.45 -16.54
C PHE A 88 3.56 -21.32 -15.69
N LEU A 89 4.32 -20.24 -15.52
CA LEU A 89 3.91 -19.09 -14.74
C LEU A 89 2.77 -18.30 -15.40
N VAL A 90 2.85 -18.14 -16.73
CA VAL A 90 1.75 -17.51 -17.51
C VAL A 90 0.48 -18.37 -17.44
N LYS A 91 0.59 -19.70 -17.47
CA LYS A 91 -0.56 -20.60 -17.32
C LYS A 91 -1.16 -20.53 -15.91
N SER A 92 -0.33 -20.47 -14.86
CA SER A 92 -0.81 -20.33 -13.47
C SER A 92 -1.51 -18.99 -13.24
N LEU A 93 -0.99 -17.89 -13.79
CA LEU A 93 -1.65 -16.58 -13.75
C LEU A 93 -2.98 -16.57 -14.51
N LYS A 94 -3.02 -17.14 -15.71
CA LYS A 94 -4.28 -17.28 -16.47
C LYS A 94 -5.31 -18.12 -15.70
N TYR A 95 -4.86 -19.17 -15.02
CA TYR A 95 -5.74 -19.98 -14.18
C TYR A 95 -6.25 -19.21 -12.94
N LEU A 96 -5.38 -18.44 -12.28
CA LEU A 96 -5.77 -17.59 -11.16
C LEU A 96 -6.68 -16.44 -11.62
N ALA A 97 -6.36 -15.79 -12.74
CA ALA A 97 -7.18 -14.73 -13.33
C ALA A 97 -8.53 -15.23 -13.86
N SER A 98 -8.66 -16.51 -14.21
CA SER A 98 -9.93 -17.11 -14.64
C SER A 98 -10.91 -17.33 -13.48
N LYS A 99 -10.44 -17.31 -12.22
CA LYS A 99 -11.32 -17.36 -11.06
C LYS A 99 -11.88 -15.97 -10.76
N ASN A 100 -13.19 -15.79 -10.93
CA ASN A 100 -13.90 -14.53 -10.68
C ASN A 100 -13.55 -13.87 -9.31
N SER A 101 -13.33 -14.69 -8.28
CA SER A 101 -12.95 -14.20 -6.95
C SER A 101 -11.59 -13.49 -6.91
N VAL A 102 -10.58 -14.04 -7.60
CA VAL A 102 -9.23 -13.45 -7.65
C VAL A 102 -9.23 -12.20 -8.51
N ASN A 103 -9.96 -12.22 -9.63
CA ASN A 103 -10.06 -11.06 -10.52
C ASN A 103 -10.78 -9.88 -9.83
N ASN A 104 -11.81 -10.17 -9.02
CA ASN A 104 -12.50 -9.16 -8.23
C ASN A 104 -11.62 -8.58 -7.11
N ILE A 105 -10.79 -9.39 -6.48
CA ILE A 105 -9.80 -8.93 -5.48
C ILE A 105 -8.74 -8.04 -6.15
N LEU A 106 -8.18 -8.47 -7.27
CA LEU A 106 -7.18 -7.70 -8.01
C LEU A 106 -7.74 -6.38 -8.53
N LYS A 107 -8.96 -6.37 -9.08
CA LYS A 107 -9.68 -5.14 -9.47
C LYS A 107 -9.90 -4.22 -8.27
N LYS A 108 -10.39 -4.76 -7.16
CA LYS A 108 -10.64 -3.99 -5.94
C LYS A 108 -9.36 -3.37 -5.37
N ILE A 109 -8.23 -4.08 -5.43
CA ILE A 109 -6.91 -3.57 -5.05
C ILE A 109 -6.43 -2.49 -6.02
N ALA A 110 -6.66 -2.67 -7.33
CA ALA A 110 -6.25 -1.71 -8.34
C ALA A 110 -7.09 -0.42 -8.31
N ASP A 111 -8.41 -0.53 -8.13
CA ASP A 111 -9.34 0.60 -8.19
C ASP A 111 -9.40 1.39 -6.87
N ASN A 112 -9.39 0.70 -5.73
CA ASN A 112 -9.62 1.32 -4.41
C ASN A 112 -8.40 1.25 -3.48
N GLY A 113 -7.32 0.60 -3.88
CA GLY A 113 -6.29 0.18 -2.95
C GLY A 113 -6.86 -0.83 -1.93
N LEU A 114 -6.20 -0.99 -0.79
CA LEU A 114 -6.72 -1.80 0.33
C LEU A 114 -7.66 -0.93 1.20
N ASN A 115 -8.77 -0.46 0.63
CA ASN A 115 -9.83 0.16 1.41
C ASN A 115 -10.74 -0.96 1.98
N TYR A 116 -10.69 -1.11 3.29
CA TYR A 116 -11.71 -1.75 4.09
C TYR A 116 -12.58 -0.68 4.72
#